data_989bdbb168c165015901fbadc9dc1259
#
_entry.id   989bdbb168c165015901fbadc9dc1259
#
_cell.length_a   1.000
_cell.length_b   1.000
_cell.length_c   1.000
_cell.angle_alpha   90.00
_cell.angle_beta   90.00
_cell.angle_gamma   90.00
#
_symmetry.space_group_name_H-M   'P 1'
#
loop_
_entity.id
_entity.type
_entity.pdbx_description
1 polymer ?
#
loop_
_entity_poly.entity_id
_entity_poly.type
_entity_poly.pdbx_seq_one_letter_code
_entity_poly.pdbx_strand_id
1 'polypeptide(L)'
;MYEKMKDDYKITFIRGATTASGNSVKEIAVAVVELIDELISRNDLIKTNILSITFTATKDLNACFPASIARKFNGLDSVAFLDCQQMHVSNDVDFCIRIMAQVLMPHNYAIKHPYLRGAAKLRTDRC
;
A
#
# COMPACT_ATOMS: atom_id res chain seq x y z
N MET A 1 14.57 -12.92 -20.08
CA MET A 1 13.81 -12.26 -18.97
C MET A 1 13.44 -10.82 -19.29
N TYR A 2 14.40 -9.99 -19.64
CA TYR A 2 14.14 -8.58 -19.96
C TYR A 2 13.19 -8.41 -21.15
N GLU A 3 13.41 -9.17 -22.22
CA GLU A 3 12.57 -9.09 -23.41
C GLU A 3 11.13 -9.50 -23.10
N LYS A 4 10.94 -10.55 -22.27
CA LYS A 4 9.62 -10.98 -21.87
C LYS A 4 8.91 -9.94 -21.04
N MET A 5 9.63 -9.28 -20.10
CA MET A 5 9.04 -8.21 -19.29
C MET A 5 8.63 -7.02 -20.15
N LYS A 6 9.47 -6.67 -21.13
CA LYS A 6 9.20 -5.54 -22.01
C LYS A 6 7.94 -5.76 -22.84
N ASP A 7 7.72 -6.99 -23.29
CA ASP A 7 6.61 -7.31 -24.19
C ASP A 7 5.34 -7.70 -23.44
N ASP A 8 5.49 -8.44 -22.33
CA ASP A 8 4.37 -9.05 -21.61
C ASP A 8 3.94 -8.30 -20.36
N TYR A 9 4.81 -7.50 -19.79
CA TYR A 9 4.58 -6.81 -18.52
C TYR A 9 4.67 -5.30 -18.71
N LYS A 10 3.99 -4.59 -17.86
CA LYS A 10 4.06 -3.12 -17.81
C LYS A 10 4.14 -2.66 -16.36
N ILE A 11 4.67 -1.46 -16.19
CA ILE A 11 4.65 -0.79 -14.89
C ILE A 11 3.22 -0.35 -14.62
N THR A 12 2.72 -0.73 -13.45
CA THR A 12 1.34 -0.46 -13.04
C THR A 12 1.35 0.08 -11.62
N PHE A 13 0.37 0.93 -11.31
CA PHE A 13 0.24 1.53 -10.00
C PHE A 13 -0.99 0.96 -9.31
N ILE A 14 -0.82 0.48 -8.07
CA ILE A 14 -1.92 -0.04 -7.25
C ILE A 14 -2.07 0.89 -6.05
N ARG A 15 -3.27 1.40 -5.84
CA ARG A 15 -3.59 2.26 -4.70
C ARG A 15 -4.38 1.49 -3.67
N GLY A 16 -4.31 1.95 -2.44
CA GLY A 16 -5.10 1.37 -1.37
C GLY A 16 -5.09 2.25 -0.14
N ALA A 17 -5.84 1.84 0.85
CA ALA A 17 -5.87 2.54 2.13
C ALA A 17 -6.45 1.67 3.21
N THR A 18 -6.12 1.99 4.45
CA THR A 18 -6.70 1.38 5.64
C THR A 18 -6.74 2.39 6.76
N THR A 19 -7.36 2.03 7.87
CA THR A 19 -7.29 2.81 9.09
C THR A 19 -6.66 1.96 10.19
N ALA A 20 -5.86 2.61 11.06
CA ALA A 20 -5.36 1.96 12.26
C ALA A 20 -6.40 2.11 13.37
N SER A 21 -6.39 1.20 14.33
CA SER A 21 -7.30 1.25 15.48
C SER A 21 -6.89 2.28 16.51
N GLY A 22 -5.67 2.81 16.40
CA GLY A 22 -5.14 3.83 17.28
C GLY A 22 -3.73 4.22 16.87
N ASN A 23 -3.11 5.11 17.62
CA ASN A 23 -1.79 5.64 17.33
C ASN A 23 -0.74 5.00 18.26
N SER A 24 -0.39 3.77 17.98
CA SER A 24 0.73 3.09 18.62
C SER A 24 1.51 2.32 17.57
N VAL A 25 2.76 1.98 17.87
CA VAL A 25 3.58 1.18 16.96
C VAL A 25 2.86 -0.12 16.61
N LYS A 26 2.29 -0.79 17.60
CA LYS A 26 1.58 -2.06 17.40
C LYS A 26 0.37 -1.90 16.49
N GLU A 27 -0.43 -0.87 16.71
CA GLU A 27 -1.66 -0.66 15.94
C GLU A 27 -1.36 -0.25 14.50
N ILE A 28 -0.33 0.58 14.31
CA ILE A 28 0.12 0.95 12.97
C ILE A 28 0.69 -0.29 12.26
N ALA A 29 1.45 -1.13 12.97
CA ALA A 29 2.01 -2.35 12.39
C ALA A 29 0.92 -3.30 11.91
N VAL A 30 -0.12 -3.52 12.70
CA VAL A 30 -1.25 -4.36 12.30
C VAL A 30 -1.88 -3.85 11.02
N ALA A 31 -2.12 -2.53 10.94
CA ALA A 31 -2.76 -1.92 9.79
C ALA A 31 -1.88 -2.03 8.53
N VAL A 32 -0.60 -1.74 8.65
CA VAL A 32 0.34 -1.79 7.50
C VAL A 32 0.50 -3.20 6.98
N VAL A 33 0.69 -4.18 7.86
CA VAL A 33 0.85 -5.58 7.46
C VAL A 33 -0.39 -6.08 6.76
N GLU A 34 -1.57 -5.79 7.29
CA GLU A 34 -2.82 -6.19 6.65
C GLU A 34 -2.97 -5.58 5.26
N LEU A 35 -2.65 -4.29 5.13
CA LEU A 35 -2.77 -3.58 3.86
C LEU A 35 -1.83 -4.18 2.81
N ILE A 36 -0.59 -4.47 3.18
CA ILE A 36 0.38 -5.09 2.26
C ILE A 36 -0.07 -6.50 1.89
N ASP A 37 -0.52 -7.30 2.87
CA ASP A 37 -1.01 -8.65 2.59
C ASP A 37 -2.16 -8.64 1.58
N GLU A 38 -3.12 -7.74 1.76
CA GLU A 38 -4.27 -7.62 0.87
C GLU A 38 -3.87 -7.13 -0.53
N LEU A 39 -2.95 -6.18 -0.58
CA LEU A 39 -2.44 -5.69 -1.86
C LEU A 39 -1.78 -6.81 -2.65
N ILE A 40 -0.96 -7.61 -2.00
CA ILE A 40 -0.24 -8.73 -2.64
C ILE A 40 -1.20 -9.84 -3.02
N SER A 41 -2.05 -10.28 -2.09
CA SER A 41 -2.91 -11.45 -2.32
C SER A 41 -4.01 -11.16 -3.33
N ARG A 42 -4.64 -10.00 -3.29
CA ARG A 42 -5.72 -9.65 -4.22
C ARG A 42 -5.23 -9.51 -5.65
N ASN A 43 -3.96 -9.19 -5.84
CA ASN A 43 -3.38 -8.95 -7.15
C ASN A 43 -2.40 -10.04 -7.60
N ASP A 44 -2.29 -11.12 -6.84
CA ASP A 44 -1.36 -12.22 -7.15
C ASP A 44 0.04 -11.71 -7.44
N LEU A 45 0.51 -10.75 -6.63
CA LEU A 45 1.80 -10.11 -6.88
C LEU A 45 2.96 -11.04 -6.59
N ILE A 46 3.93 -11.01 -7.48
CA ILE A 46 5.25 -11.57 -7.22
C ILE A 46 6.05 -10.47 -6.54
N LYS A 47 6.52 -10.72 -5.32
CA LYS A 47 7.14 -9.66 -4.50
C LYS A 47 8.32 -8.99 -5.17
N THR A 48 9.11 -9.73 -5.94
CA THR A 48 10.25 -9.18 -6.67
C THR A 48 9.82 -8.24 -7.81
N ASN A 49 8.56 -8.24 -8.18
CA ASN A 49 8.01 -7.31 -9.17
C ASN A 49 7.51 -6.01 -8.56
N ILE A 50 7.58 -5.86 -7.24
CA ILE A 50 7.22 -4.60 -6.56
C ILE A 50 8.45 -3.70 -6.58
N LEU A 51 8.33 -2.54 -7.23
CA LEU A 51 9.45 -1.63 -7.44
C LEU A 51 9.55 -0.60 -6.32
N SER A 52 8.42 -0.01 -5.93
CA SER A 52 8.39 0.99 -4.88
C SER A 52 7.03 1.01 -4.20
N ILE A 53 7.03 1.45 -2.95
CA ILE A 53 5.81 1.67 -2.18
C ILE A 53 5.92 3.02 -1.49
N THR A 54 4.92 3.88 -1.74
CA THR A 54 4.79 5.15 -1.07
C THR A 54 3.62 5.06 -0.11
N PHE A 55 3.85 5.45 1.14
CA PHE A 55 2.80 5.56 2.14
C PHE A 55 2.50 7.01 2.42
N THR A 56 1.23 7.33 2.70
CA THR A 56 0.87 8.55 3.38
C THR A 56 0.15 8.18 4.67
N ALA A 57 0.29 9.03 5.67
CA ALA A 57 -0.40 8.84 6.95
C ALA A 57 -0.97 10.18 7.40
N THR A 58 -2.16 10.14 7.96
CA THR A 58 -2.75 11.33 8.57
C THR A 58 -1.95 11.76 9.79
N LYS A 59 -2.01 13.04 10.14
CA LYS A 59 -1.14 13.62 11.18
C LYS A 59 -1.37 13.02 12.57
N ASP A 60 -2.50 12.37 12.79
CA ASP A 60 -2.84 11.71 14.05
C ASP A 60 -2.09 10.38 14.23
N LEU A 61 -1.37 9.91 13.20
CA LEU A 61 -0.52 8.73 13.27
C LEU A 61 0.94 9.17 13.28
N ASN A 62 1.52 9.26 14.48
CA ASN A 62 2.90 9.72 14.65
C ASN A 62 3.77 8.79 15.50
N ALA A 63 3.29 7.59 15.82
CA ALA A 63 4.04 6.67 16.67
C ALA A 63 5.20 5.99 15.93
N CYS A 64 5.07 5.76 14.63
CA CYS A 64 6.16 5.21 13.82
C CYS A 64 5.88 5.46 12.33
N PHE A 65 6.91 5.26 11.51
CA PHE A 65 6.78 5.34 10.06
C PHE A 65 6.16 4.05 9.51
N PRO A 66 5.12 4.13 8.68
CA PRO A 66 4.61 2.94 8.00
C PRO A 66 5.70 2.16 7.24
N ALA A 67 6.64 2.85 6.57
CA ALA A 67 7.71 2.19 5.84
C ALA A 67 8.64 1.39 6.77
N SER A 68 8.81 1.80 8.03
CA SER A 68 9.64 1.04 8.97
C SER A 68 9.05 -0.35 9.26
N ILE A 69 7.73 -0.45 9.25
CA ILE A 69 7.02 -1.72 9.38
C ILE A 69 7.15 -2.52 8.08
N ALA A 70 6.90 -1.85 6.95
CA ALA A 70 6.91 -2.50 5.64
C ALA A 70 8.27 -3.10 5.29
N ARG A 71 9.37 -2.46 5.69
CA ARG A 71 10.73 -2.97 5.43
C ARG A 71 10.99 -4.32 6.09
N LYS A 72 10.26 -4.63 7.15
CA LYS A 72 10.39 -5.91 7.85
C LYS A 72 9.51 -7.01 7.25
N PHE A 73 8.67 -6.66 6.30
CA PHE A 73 7.80 -7.63 5.62
C PHE A 73 8.68 -8.53 4.76
N ASN A 74 8.48 -9.84 4.91
CA ASN A 74 9.32 -10.83 4.22
C ASN A 74 9.19 -10.68 2.69
N GLY A 75 10.34 -10.60 2.02
CA GLY A 75 10.39 -10.57 0.56
C GLY A 75 10.35 -9.18 -0.06
N LEU A 76 10.35 -8.11 0.75
CA LEU A 76 10.32 -6.74 0.23
C LEU A 76 11.67 -6.03 0.34
N ASP A 77 12.76 -6.80 0.34
CA ASP A 77 14.10 -6.26 0.58
C ASP A 77 14.57 -5.27 -0.48
N SER A 78 14.14 -5.46 -1.74
CA SER A 78 14.57 -4.61 -2.86
C SER A 78 13.61 -3.48 -3.16
N VAL A 79 12.55 -3.33 -2.38
CA VAL A 79 11.52 -2.31 -2.62
C VAL A 79 12.01 -0.95 -2.10
N ALA A 80 11.82 0.10 -2.89
CA ALA A 80 12.08 1.46 -2.45
C ALA A 80 10.86 1.99 -1.72
N PHE A 81 11.04 2.48 -0.48
CA PHE A 81 9.95 2.99 0.35
C PHE A 81 10.06 4.49 0.56
N LEU A 82 8.92 5.15 0.66
CA LEU A 82 8.83 6.55 1.02
C LEU A 82 7.59 6.76 1.88
N ASP A 83 7.74 7.55 2.95
CA ASP A 83 6.61 8.00 3.78
C ASP A 83 6.38 9.48 3.53
N CYS A 84 5.10 9.85 3.42
CA CYS A 84 4.69 11.24 3.27
C CYS A 84 3.57 11.53 4.26
N GLN A 85 3.46 12.77 4.71
CA GLN A 85 2.31 13.16 5.48
C GLN A 85 1.12 13.39 4.54
N GLN A 86 -0.02 12.84 4.90
CA GLN A 86 -1.26 13.05 4.16
C GLN A 86 -1.68 14.51 4.27
N MET A 87 -2.00 15.13 3.14
CA MET A 87 -2.56 16.47 3.16
C MET A 87 -3.83 16.48 3.99
N HIS A 88 -3.93 17.43 4.93
CA HIS A 88 -5.07 17.52 5.83
C HIS A 88 -6.25 18.21 5.16
N VAL A 89 -7.41 17.56 5.20
CA VAL A 89 -8.68 18.13 4.76
C VAL A 89 -9.69 17.92 5.86
N SER A 90 -10.50 18.91 6.16
CA SER A 90 -11.54 18.82 7.19
C SER A 90 -12.50 17.66 6.88
N ASN A 91 -12.85 16.91 7.91
CA ASN A 91 -13.76 15.77 7.82
C ASN A 91 -13.21 14.58 7.02
N ASP A 92 -11.87 14.54 6.84
CA ASP A 92 -11.24 13.36 6.27
C ASP A 92 -11.25 12.21 7.29
N VAL A 93 -10.92 11.01 6.81
CA VAL A 93 -10.88 9.81 7.63
C VAL A 93 -9.74 9.90 8.64
N ASP A 94 -10.02 9.56 9.92
CA ASP A 94 -9.01 9.54 10.97
C ASP A 94 -8.14 8.29 10.90
N PHE A 95 -6.92 8.39 11.43
CA PHE A 95 -5.97 7.27 11.55
C PHE A 95 -5.81 6.51 10.24
N CYS A 96 -5.69 7.26 9.14
CA CYS A 96 -5.68 6.69 7.80
C CYS A 96 -4.26 6.55 7.26
N ILE A 97 -4.00 5.37 6.69
CA ILE A 97 -2.75 5.08 5.97
C ILE A 97 -3.13 4.76 4.53
N ARG A 98 -2.56 5.50 3.58
CA ARG A 98 -2.74 5.23 2.16
C ARG A 98 -1.47 4.66 1.59
N ILE A 99 -1.60 3.85 0.55
CA ILE A 99 -0.49 3.21 -0.13
C ILE A 99 -0.62 3.42 -1.62
N MET A 100 0.53 3.61 -2.28
CA MET A 100 0.63 3.49 -3.72
C MET A 100 1.84 2.64 -4.04
N ALA A 101 1.63 1.51 -4.68
CA ALA A 101 2.68 0.58 -5.07
C ALA A 101 2.90 0.67 -6.57
N GLN A 102 4.16 0.73 -6.98
CA GLN A 102 4.58 0.67 -8.37
C GLN A 102 5.08 -0.75 -8.62
N VAL A 103 4.44 -1.47 -9.52
CA VAL A 103 4.67 -2.89 -9.72
C VAL A 103 4.75 -3.24 -11.20
N LEU A 104 5.42 -4.35 -11.51
CA LEU A 104 5.38 -4.93 -12.85
C LEU A 104 4.24 -5.95 -12.89
N MET A 105 3.31 -5.76 -13.81
CA MET A 105 2.13 -6.61 -13.95
C MET A 105 1.94 -7.03 -15.41
N PRO A 106 1.32 -8.20 -15.65
CA PRO A 106 0.90 -8.55 -17.00
C PRO A 106 -0.01 -7.47 -17.59
N HIS A 107 0.11 -7.24 -18.90
CA HIS A 107 -0.63 -6.16 -19.59
C HIS A 107 -2.13 -6.22 -19.39
N ASN A 108 -2.69 -7.42 -19.33
CA ASN A 108 -4.15 -7.59 -19.28
C ASN A 108 -4.69 -7.89 -17.89
N TYR A 109 -3.87 -7.70 -16.85
CA TYR A 109 -4.31 -7.99 -15.48
C TYR A 109 -5.25 -6.89 -14.97
N ALA A 110 -6.40 -7.31 -14.43
CA ALA A 110 -7.38 -6.39 -13.85
C ALA A 110 -6.98 -6.09 -12.40
N ILE A 111 -6.41 -4.91 -12.19
CA ILE A 111 -5.89 -4.48 -10.89
C ILE A 111 -7.02 -4.30 -9.88
N LYS A 112 -6.77 -4.74 -8.65
CA LYS A 112 -7.67 -4.52 -7.51
C LYS A 112 -6.98 -3.61 -6.51
N HIS A 113 -7.69 -2.55 -6.11
CA HIS A 113 -7.18 -1.56 -5.17
C HIS A 113 -7.76 -1.84 -3.79
N PRO A 114 -6.95 -2.28 -2.80
CA PRO A 114 -7.48 -2.65 -1.48
C PRO A 114 -7.78 -1.42 -0.62
N TYR A 115 -9.05 -1.17 -0.36
CA TYR A 115 -9.50 -0.15 0.57
C TYR A 115 -10.18 -0.85 1.74
N LEU A 116 -9.54 -0.82 2.91
CA LEU A 116 -9.88 -1.67 4.04
C LEU A 116 -10.43 -0.85 5.21
N ARG A 117 -11.15 -1.53 6.10
CA ARG A 117 -11.63 -0.97 7.37
C ARG A 117 -12.32 0.38 7.15
N GLY A 118 -11.99 1.39 7.95
CA GLY A 118 -12.59 2.71 7.84
C GLY A 118 -12.29 3.45 6.53
N ALA A 119 -11.27 3.01 5.79
CA ALA A 119 -10.93 3.61 4.50
C ALA A 119 -11.76 3.06 3.34
N ALA A 120 -12.53 2.00 3.55
CA ALA A 120 -13.35 1.42 2.48
C ALA A 120 -14.33 2.43 1.88
N LYS A 121 -14.82 3.36 2.69
CA LYS A 121 -15.75 4.39 2.23
C LYS A 121 -15.12 5.44 1.31
N LEU A 122 -13.79 5.51 1.24
CA LEU A 122 -13.10 6.48 0.39
C LEU A 122 -13.26 6.15 -1.10
N ARG A 123 -13.32 4.88 -1.42
CA ARG A 123 -13.39 4.41 -2.79
C ARG A 123 -14.34 3.22 -2.87
N THR A 124 -15.63 3.50 -2.70
CA THR A 124 -16.67 2.47 -2.71
C THR A 124 -16.72 1.69 -4.02
N ASP A 125 -16.25 2.29 -5.10
CA ASP A 125 -16.14 1.65 -6.41
C ASP A 125 -14.99 0.65 -6.50
N ARG A 126 -14.11 0.58 -5.48
CA ARG A 126 -12.89 -0.23 -5.51
C ARG A 126 -12.74 -1.20 -4.34
N CYS A 127 -13.65 -1.16 -3.42
CA CYS A 127 -13.54 -2.01 -2.22
C CYS A 127 -13.70 -3.49 -2.51
#